data_5e1e0e88d8ccc81cc42cb85dd5ccaa43
#
_entry.id   5e1e0e88d8ccc81cc42cb85dd5ccaa43
#
_cell.length_a   1.000
_cell.length_b   1.000
_cell.length_c   1.000
_cell.angle_alpha   90.00
_cell.angle_beta   90.00
_cell.angle_gamma   90.00
#
_symmetry.space_group_name_H-M   'P 1'
#
loop_
_entity.id
_entity.type
_entity.pdbx_description
1 polymer ?
#
loop_
_entity_poly.entity_id
_entity_poly.type
_entity_poly.pdbx_seq_one_letter_code
_entity_poly.pdbx_strand_id
1 'polypeptide(L)'
;MIALQYASFVVLAFVADVLGRDSSSHWLLSQGIEALGGSRNLEAVLGVTYSGDGHFRSRSMSQTFGLNGLDRILAGAGRQNVSFSFHGGVVKQRIDSFHDLSANFLWARPNLEPVNFSLVVQDGGDGFAATVEGSDLLLAPSAPPPGYKDGLLAAFLIQEAVKMSPMLLRVISWNNYHTIRMEETTDGKKHRAIYDKTLDISVLLEEDTKLPYLIRSYENHSFFGPSTNDLFLNDYVTVKGVKFPRRFQTIYNRKHLLTEYSVAKVLVNPGIPSTRFDGPPGRFLEAHVPRRDRLYGFAEIGENNAYYRWAGQYTGTFANLNASQPWKDLPGVWLLTVTDAPSYRQLILELGNNVVVLDAPPHQSLLVLRWVREMLNKTVTHVWPTHHHHDHAYGTADYVAAGASVIALDKAVDYYSTIPKDRFIIYSTNRPYTLGDDTIQATLVHMGDSVHAADHSYAHISPRCATTNSTTLIFDADNVNTANITTSEQGALLAALDKFAADKVAPSATFVAVHGNWIPFAQVINVTGYRYPGTRAQDFKYLRPKCLDPIP
;
A
#
# COMPACT_ATOMS: atom_id res chain seq x y z
N MET A 1 39.31 -20.60 44.28
CA MET A 1 39.94 -19.68 43.30
C MET A 1 39.13 -19.48 42.01
N ILE A 2 38.04 -20.16 41.78
CA ILE A 2 37.20 -20.04 40.58
C ILE A 2 36.02 -19.06 40.74
N ALA A 3 35.62 -18.76 41.99
CA ALA A 3 34.48 -17.86 42.27
C ALA A 3 34.82 -16.35 42.14
N LEU A 4 36.08 -15.96 42.18
CA LEU A 4 36.44 -14.54 42.09
C LEU A 4 36.64 -14.03 40.65
N GLN A 5 36.80 -14.93 39.66
CA GLN A 5 36.92 -14.52 38.26
C GLN A 5 35.57 -14.22 37.59
N TYR A 6 34.45 -14.84 38.05
CA TYR A 6 33.11 -14.55 37.52
C TYR A 6 32.53 -13.22 37.99
N ALA A 7 32.87 -12.79 39.20
CA ALA A 7 32.40 -11.50 39.73
C ALA A 7 33.04 -10.30 39.00
N SER A 8 34.28 -10.42 38.53
CA SER A 8 34.98 -9.34 37.80
C SER A 8 34.47 -9.17 36.35
N PHE A 9 34.01 -10.26 35.71
CA PHE A 9 33.45 -10.18 34.35
C PHE A 9 32.03 -9.60 34.32
N VAL A 10 31.21 -9.88 35.33
CA VAL A 10 29.85 -9.34 35.42
C VAL A 10 29.88 -7.84 35.76
N VAL A 11 30.81 -7.39 36.61
CA VAL A 11 30.97 -5.96 36.93
C VAL A 11 31.54 -5.17 35.74
N LEU A 12 32.46 -5.76 34.96
CA LEU A 12 32.95 -5.13 33.74
C LEU A 12 31.91 -5.08 32.61
N ALA A 13 31.02 -6.07 32.48
CA ALA A 13 29.92 -6.02 31.53
C ALA A 13 28.85 -4.97 31.93
N PHE A 14 28.52 -4.85 33.22
CA PHE A 14 27.63 -3.80 33.74
C PHE A 14 28.25 -2.39 33.66
N VAL A 15 29.56 -2.25 33.88
CA VAL A 15 30.26 -0.96 33.75
C VAL A 15 30.41 -0.58 32.28
N ALA A 16 30.59 -1.55 31.36
CA ALA A 16 30.63 -1.27 29.92
C ALA A 16 29.24 -0.83 29.39
N ASP A 17 28.15 -1.37 29.93
CA ASP A 17 26.77 -0.95 29.54
C ASP A 17 26.38 0.42 30.15
N VAL A 18 26.94 0.79 31.29
CA VAL A 18 26.74 2.11 31.93
C VAL A 18 27.67 3.18 31.35
N LEU A 19 28.85 2.82 30.80
CA LEU A 19 29.77 3.72 30.14
C LEU A 19 29.61 3.80 28.60
N GLY A 20 28.73 3.01 28.04
CA GLY A 20 28.44 2.97 26.60
C GLY A 20 27.47 4.03 26.10
N ARG A 21 27.30 5.16 26.77
CA ARG A 21 26.66 6.32 26.16
C ARG A 21 27.53 6.78 25.00
N ASP A 22 27.04 6.57 23.77
CA ASP A 22 27.72 7.05 22.58
C ASP A 22 27.82 8.58 22.65
N SER A 23 28.96 9.06 23.20
CA SER A 23 29.21 10.49 23.36
C SER A 23 29.09 11.27 22.06
N SER A 24 29.22 10.58 20.92
CA SER A 24 29.09 11.19 19.58
C SER A 24 27.64 11.43 19.19
N SER A 25 26.72 10.56 19.60
CA SER A 25 25.28 10.75 19.33
C SER A 25 24.68 11.85 20.21
N HIS A 26 25.08 11.92 21.49
CA HIS A 26 24.68 13.02 22.38
C HIS A 26 25.19 14.38 21.90
N TRP A 27 26.43 14.42 21.44
CA TRP A 27 27.00 15.65 20.90
C TRP A 27 26.25 16.11 19.64
N LEU A 28 25.99 15.21 18.70
CA LEU A 28 25.24 15.54 17.48
C LEU A 28 23.81 15.99 17.80
N LEU A 29 23.14 15.31 18.74
CA LEU A 29 21.78 15.67 19.20
C LEU A 29 21.79 17.08 19.83
N SER A 30 22.75 17.40 20.69
CA SER A 30 22.84 18.73 21.29
C SER A 30 23.07 19.83 20.26
N GLN A 31 23.86 19.58 19.23
CA GLN A 31 24.06 20.53 18.12
C GLN A 31 22.74 20.79 17.38
N GLY A 32 21.95 19.75 17.09
CA GLY A 32 20.65 19.90 16.45
C GLY A 32 19.66 20.70 17.32
N ILE A 33 19.64 20.45 18.63
CA ILE A 33 18.81 21.21 19.58
C ILE A 33 19.21 22.68 19.61
N GLU A 34 20.54 22.98 19.70
CA GLU A 34 21.03 24.36 19.67
C GLU A 34 20.71 25.04 18.32
N ALA A 35 20.87 24.34 17.22
CA ALA A 35 20.53 24.86 15.88
C ALA A 35 19.06 25.23 15.74
N LEU A 36 18.17 24.48 16.38
CA LEU A 36 16.73 24.78 16.41
C LEU A 36 16.37 25.97 17.30
N GLY A 37 17.27 26.45 18.17
CA GLY A 37 17.05 27.59 19.05
C GLY A 37 17.34 27.34 20.53
N GLY A 38 17.89 26.16 20.85
CA GLY A 38 18.32 25.74 22.19
C GLY A 38 17.18 25.21 23.08
N SER A 39 17.56 24.42 24.07
CA SER A 39 16.62 23.71 24.94
C SER A 39 15.59 24.64 25.59
N ARG A 40 16.04 25.80 26.10
CA ARG A 40 15.15 26.77 26.79
C ARG A 40 14.01 27.27 25.89
N ASN A 41 14.32 27.61 24.63
CA ASN A 41 13.30 28.12 23.69
C ASN A 41 12.37 26.98 23.24
N LEU A 42 12.90 25.78 23.01
CA LEU A 42 12.10 24.61 22.69
C LEU A 42 11.16 24.22 23.84
N GLU A 43 11.59 24.33 25.09
CA GLU A 43 10.76 24.08 26.28
C GLU A 43 9.59 25.05 26.42
N ALA A 44 9.75 26.26 25.94
CA ALA A 44 8.69 27.27 25.96
C ALA A 44 7.61 27.03 24.87
N VAL A 45 7.82 26.10 23.95
CA VAL A 45 6.84 25.75 22.91
C VAL A 45 5.88 24.69 23.47
N LEU A 46 4.66 25.12 23.76
CA LEU A 46 3.57 24.25 24.24
C LEU A 46 2.63 23.81 23.12
N GLY A 47 2.70 24.45 21.97
CA GLY A 47 1.94 24.10 20.78
C GLY A 47 2.43 24.84 19.54
N VAL A 48 2.20 24.24 18.39
CA VAL A 48 2.56 24.81 17.08
C VAL A 48 1.41 24.55 16.10
N THR A 49 1.08 25.55 15.27
CA THR A 49 0.24 25.32 14.09
C THR A 49 1.00 25.70 12.84
N TYR A 50 1.10 24.74 11.93
CA TYR A 50 1.49 24.95 10.56
C TYR A 50 0.24 25.23 9.74
N SER A 51 0.07 26.48 9.28
CA SER A 51 -1.02 26.87 8.41
C SER A 51 -0.57 26.77 6.96
N GLY A 52 -1.22 25.93 6.18
CA GLY A 52 -0.86 25.65 4.80
C GLY A 52 -1.11 26.82 3.85
N ASP A 53 -0.37 26.85 2.75
CA ASP A 53 -0.46 27.87 1.71
C ASP A 53 -1.32 27.45 0.50
N GLY A 54 -2.06 26.35 0.62
CA GLY A 54 -2.84 25.78 -0.48
C GLY A 54 -2.09 24.73 -1.28
N HIS A 55 -0.82 24.44 -0.92
CA HIS A 55 -0.04 23.40 -1.57
C HIS A 55 0.10 22.17 -0.66
N PHE A 56 -0.87 21.27 -0.78
CA PHE A 56 -0.77 19.89 -0.28
C PHE A 56 -1.04 18.93 -1.43
N ARG A 57 -0.18 17.92 -1.59
CA ARG A 57 -0.35 16.83 -2.53
C ARG A 57 -0.01 15.51 -1.87
N SER A 58 -0.82 14.49 -2.14
CA SER A 58 -0.52 13.09 -1.78
C SER A 58 -0.71 12.18 -2.99
N ARG A 59 0.12 11.17 -3.10
CA ARG A 59 0.11 10.19 -4.20
C ARG A 59 -0.12 8.80 -3.64
N SER A 60 -0.86 7.99 -4.39
CA SER A 60 -1.00 6.58 -4.07
C SER A 60 0.34 5.87 -4.20
N MET A 61 0.68 5.07 -3.21
CA MET A 61 1.92 4.30 -3.22
C MET A 61 1.96 3.32 -4.39
N SER A 62 0.87 2.67 -4.67
CA SER A 62 0.73 1.66 -5.72
C SER A 62 1.10 2.21 -7.11
N GLN A 63 0.51 3.33 -7.52
CA GLN A 63 0.79 3.93 -8.82
C GLN A 63 2.08 4.75 -8.84
N THR A 64 2.52 5.28 -7.69
CA THR A 64 3.78 6.02 -7.59
C THR A 64 4.98 5.14 -7.90
N PHE A 65 4.87 3.84 -7.65
CA PHE A 65 5.89 2.84 -7.93
C PHE A 65 5.64 2.06 -9.22
N GLY A 66 4.93 2.64 -10.17
CA GLY A 66 4.64 2.01 -11.44
C GLY A 66 5.85 1.47 -12.19
N LEU A 67 5.63 0.53 -13.10
CA LEU A 67 6.68 -0.10 -13.89
C LEU A 67 7.30 0.86 -14.90
N ASN A 68 6.54 1.85 -15.33
CA ASN A 68 7.00 2.88 -16.27
C ASN A 68 6.30 4.21 -16.00
N GLY A 69 6.72 5.25 -16.70
CA GLY A 69 6.16 6.59 -16.56
C GLY A 69 4.76 6.77 -17.17
N LEU A 70 4.17 5.72 -17.73
CA LEU A 70 2.81 5.75 -18.28
C LEU A 70 1.76 5.37 -17.24
N ASP A 71 2.15 4.71 -16.17
CA ASP A 71 1.24 4.38 -15.09
C ASP A 71 0.68 5.67 -14.48
N ARG A 72 -0.64 5.70 -14.30
CA ARG A 72 -1.30 6.88 -13.75
C ARG A 72 -0.97 7.02 -12.27
N ILE A 73 -0.63 8.24 -11.88
CA ILE A 73 -0.41 8.59 -10.48
C ILE A 73 -1.72 9.11 -9.92
N LEU A 74 -2.30 8.37 -8.97
CA LEU A 74 -3.42 8.88 -8.19
C LEU A 74 -2.92 9.93 -7.23
N ALA A 75 -3.47 11.12 -7.29
CA ALA A 75 -3.08 12.24 -6.45
C ALA A 75 -4.29 12.92 -5.83
N GLY A 76 -4.25 13.16 -4.54
CA GLY A 76 -5.06 14.16 -3.88
C GLY A 76 -4.31 15.48 -3.87
N ALA A 77 -5.01 16.59 -4.03
CA ALA A 77 -4.44 17.93 -3.97
C ALA A 77 -5.36 18.89 -3.20
N GLY A 78 -4.77 19.85 -2.50
CA GLY A 78 -5.52 20.82 -1.73
C GLY A 78 -4.67 21.55 -0.71
N ARG A 79 -5.25 21.87 0.42
CA ARG A 79 -4.57 22.51 1.56
C ARG A 79 -4.73 21.69 2.83
N GLN A 80 -3.84 21.94 3.76
CA GLN A 80 -3.83 21.25 5.04
C GLN A 80 -3.32 22.19 6.13
N ASN A 81 -3.90 22.09 7.33
CA ASN A 81 -3.33 22.69 8.53
C ASN A 81 -2.93 21.55 9.49
N VAL A 82 -1.76 21.69 10.11
CA VAL A 82 -1.27 20.73 11.09
C VAL A 82 -1.00 21.43 12.40
N SER A 83 -1.68 21.02 13.44
CA SER A 83 -1.53 21.59 14.78
C SER A 83 -0.94 20.53 15.72
N PHE A 84 -0.04 20.99 16.59
CA PHE A 84 0.56 20.16 17.65
C PHE A 84 0.27 20.77 19.02
N SER A 85 0.15 19.89 20.01
CA SER A 85 0.18 20.22 21.43
C SER A 85 1.18 19.30 22.14
N PHE A 86 1.98 19.88 23.05
CA PHE A 86 3.02 19.20 23.81
C PHE A 86 2.75 19.23 25.32
N HIS A 87 1.53 19.56 25.72
CA HIS A 87 1.12 19.55 27.11
C HIS A 87 1.18 18.12 27.71
N GLY A 88 1.77 18.01 28.89
CA GLY A 88 1.90 16.72 29.58
C GLY A 88 3.03 15.82 29.05
N GLY A 89 3.92 16.34 28.19
CA GLY A 89 5.07 15.59 27.67
C GLY A 89 4.73 14.59 26.57
N VAL A 90 3.49 14.61 26.05
CA VAL A 90 3.05 13.80 24.94
C VAL A 90 2.90 14.63 23.66
N VAL A 91 3.16 14.02 22.52
CA VAL A 91 2.90 14.64 21.21
C VAL A 91 1.44 14.39 20.86
N LYS A 92 0.67 15.47 20.73
CA LYS A 92 -0.65 15.43 20.12
C LYS A 92 -0.62 16.17 18.79
N GLN A 93 -1.21 15.60 17.76
CA GLN A 93 -1.31 16.19 16.44
C GLN A 93 -2.78 16.23 16.00
N ARG A 94 -3.16 17.33 15.36
CA ARG A 94 -4.41 17.42 14.58
C ARG A 94 -4.06 17.85 13.18
N ILE A 95 -4.58 17.12 12.21
CA ILE A 95 -4.51 17.44 10.78
C ILE A 95 -5.93 17.81 10.33
N ASP A 96 -6.12 19.05 9.87
CA ASP A 96 -7.33 19.48 9.16
C ASP A 96 -6.99 19.52 7.67
N SER A 97 -7.54 18.60 6.89
CA SER A 97 -7.25 18.43 5.47
C SER A 97 -8.43 18.84 4.61
N PHE A 98 -8.17 19.63 3.57
CA PHE A 98 -9.13 20.15 2.62
C PHE A 98 -8.63 19.81 1.21
N HIS A 99 -9.07 18.69 0.67
CA HIS A 99 -8.71 18.26 -0.66
C HIS A 99 -9.69 18.84 -1.67
N ASP A 100 -9.22 19.75 -2.49
CA ASP A 100 -10.02 20.37 -3.57
C ASP A 100 -10.13 19.42 -4.77
N LEU A 101 -9.18 18.48 -4.91
CA LEU A 101 -9.14 17.44 -5.92
C LEU A 101 -8.83 16.11 -5.26
N SER A 102 -9.72 15.14 -5.42
CA SER A 102 -9.42 13.73 -5.18
C SER A 102 -9.42 12.99 -6.50
N ALA A 103 -8.39 12.18 -6.76
CA ALA A 103 -8.42 11.28 -7.87
C ALA A 103 -9.37 10.14 -7.54
N ASN A 104 -10.45 10.00 -8.29
CA ASN A 104 -11.21 8.78 -8.27
C ASN A 104 -10.51 7.75 -9.14
N PHE A 105 -10.67 6.52 -8.73
CA PHE A 105 -10.02 5.36 -9.23
C PHE A 105 -10.23 5.16 -10.73
N LEU A 106 -9.14 4.93 -11.44
CA LEU A 106 -8.99 4.02 -12.56
C LEU A 106 -9.68 4.33 -13.85
N TRP A 107 -10.94 4.67 -13.80
CA TRP A 107 -11.75 4.55 -14.97
C TRP A 107 -11.94 5.86 -15.67
N ALA A 108 -11.09 6.79 -15.46
CA ALA A 108 -11.01 7.84 -16.40
C ALA A 108 -11.13 9.27 -15.94
N ARG A 109 -11.60 9.56 -14.77
CA ARG A 109 -11.77 10.95 -14.34
C ARG A 109 -11.32 11.14 -12.91
N PRO A 110 -10.58 12.23 -12.62
CA PRO A 110 -10.49 12.69 -11.27
C PRO A 110 -11.90 12.94 -10.74
N ASN A 111 -12.21 12.45 -9.56
CA ASN A 111 -13.38 12.90 -8.83
C ASN A 111 -13.08 14.33 -8.34
N LEU A 112 -13.88 15.29 -8.77
CA LEU A 112 -13.72 16.68 -8.40
C LEU A 112 -14.47 17.02 -7.10
N GLU A 113 -15.11 16.03 -6.47
CA GLU A 113 -15.72 16.22 -5.16
C GLU A 113 -14.65 16.42 -4.10
N PRO A 114 -14.77 17.46 -3.27
CA PRO A 114 -13.81 17.70 -2.20
C PRO A 114 -13.86 16.59 -1.15
N VAL A 115 -12.71 16.18 -0.66
CA VAL A 115 -12.55 15.26 0.48
C VAL A 115 -11.99 16.04 1.64
N ASN A 116 -12.81 16.28 2.64
CA ASN A 116 -12.41 17.01 3.84
C ASN A 116 -12.46 16.09 5.05
N PHE A 117 -11.41 16.15 5.87
CA PHE A 117 -11.38 15.40 7.12
C PHE A 117 -10.49 16.06 8.17
N SER A 118 -10.73 15.71 9.42
CA SER A 118 -9.85 16.01 10.53
C SER A 118 -9.39 14.72 11.20
N LEU A 119 -8.07 14.56 11.27
CA LEU A 119 -7.42 13.43 11.95
C LEU A 119 -6.77 13.94 13.23
N VAL A 120 -7.00 13.25 14.33
CA VAL A 120 -6.34 13.50 15.62
C VAL A 120 -5.49 12.29 15.98
N VAL A 121 -4.25 12.57 16.41
CA VAL A 121 -3.29 11.56 16.84
C VAL A 121 -2.72 11.98 18.19
N GLN A 122 -2.62 11.05 19.10
CA GLN A 122 -1.96 11.22 20.39
C GLN A 122 -0.93 10.11 20.59
N ASP A 123 0.27 10.50 20.97
CA ASP A 123 1.34 9.59 21.40
C ASP A 123 1.20 9.20 22.88
N GLY A 124 2.05 8.28 23.36
CA GLY A 124 2.15 7.86 24.76
C GLY A 124 1.33 6.62 25.09
N GLY A 125 1.27 6.27 26.37
CA GLY A 125 0.66 5.02 26.84
C GLY A 125 -0.83 4.86 26.55
N ASP A 126 -1.56 5.96 26.37
CA ASP A 126 -2.96 6.02 25.93
C ASP A 126 -3.05 6.54 24.47
N GLY A 127 -2.03 6.22 23.67
CA GLY A 127 -1.93 6.67 22.28
C GLY A 127 -3.07 6.18 21.42
N PHE A 128 -3.53 7.03 20.51
CA PHE A 128 -4.56 6.71 19.54
C PHE A 128 -4.40 7.54 18.26
N ALA A 129 -5.07 7.10 17.22
CA ALA A 129 -5.34 7.90 16.03
C ALA A 129 -6.83 7.79 15.70
N ALA A 130 -7.48 8.88 15.32
CA ALA A 130 -8.90 8.90 15.01
C ALA A 130 -9.23 9.98 13.97
N THR A 131 -10.09 9.63 13.00
CA THR A 131 -10.79 10.64 12.19
C THR A 131 -11.94 11.18 13.02
N VAL A 132 -11.94 12.47 13.29
CA VAL A 132 -12.94 13.14 14.15
C VAL A 132 -14.01 13.86 13.33
N GLU A 133 -13.70 14.22 12.10
CA GLU A 133 -14.61 14.87 11.15
C GLU A 133 -14.32 14.37 9.74
N GLY A 134 -15.36 14.18 8.92
CA GLY A 134 -15.24 13.80 7.51
C GLY A 134 -14.73 12.38 7.30
N SER A 135 -14.18 12.12 6.11
CA SER A 135 -13.58 10.84 5.73
C SER A 135 -12.17 11.05 5.19
N ASP A 136 -11.23 10.23 5.65
CA ASP A 136 -9.85 10.20 5.16
C ASP A 136 -9.63 9.23 3.98
N LEU A 137 -10.70 8.62 3.47
CA LEU A 137 -10.65 7.78 2.29
C LEU A 137 -10.87 8.61 1.02
N LEU A 138 -9.82 8.78 0.24
CA LEU A 138 -9.88 9.52 -1.03
C LEU A 138 -10.84 8.88 -2.05
N LEU A 139 -11.06 7.57 -1.94
CA LEU A 139 -11.91 6.80 -2.85
C LEU A 139 -13.38 6.73 -2.40
N ALA A 140 -13.68 7.05 -1.16
CA ALA A 140 -15.01 7.04 -0.58
C ALA A 140 -15.20 8.23 0.36
N PRO A 141 -15.30 9.45 -0.18
CA PRO A 141 -15.29 10.67 0.63
C PRO A 141 -16.46 10.78 1.64
N SER A 142 -17.56 10.09 1.38
CA SER A 142 -18.73 10.05 2.27
C SER A 142 -18.72 8.90 3.28
N ALA A 143 -17.74 8.03 3.23
CA ALA A 143 -17.62 6.85 4.10
C ALA A 143 -16.15 6.56 4.42
N PRO A 144 -15.83 5.86 5.52
CA PRO A 144 -16.68 5.54 6.65
C PRO A 144 -16.95 6.77 7.55
N PRO A 145 -17.88 6.69 8.49
CA PRO A 145 -18.07 7.73 9.49
C PRO A 145 -16.80 7.93 10.35
N PRO A 146 -16.66 9.08 11.04
CA PRO A 146 -15.55 9.34 11.94
C PRO A 146 -15.37 8.20 12.96
N GLY A 147 -14.11 7.90 13.32
CA GLY A 147 -13.83 6.84 14.27
C GLY A 147 -12.35 6.62 14.53
N TYR A 148 -12.08 5.82 15.55
CA TYR A 148 -10.73 5.39 15.91
C TYR A 148 -10.16 4.45 14.85
N LYS A 149 -8.87 4.61 14.59
CA LYS A 149 -8.09 3.69 13.77
C LYS A 149 -7.68 2.49 14.63
N ASP A 150 -7.54 1.35 14.00
CA ASP A 150 -7.12 0.14 14.72
C ASP A 150 -5.59 0.00 14.85
N GLY A 151 -5.19 -1.06 15.56
CA GLY A 151 -3.86 -1.32 16.04
C GLY A 151 -2.68 -0.86 15.19
N LEU A 152 -2.45 -1.49 14.06
CA LEU A 152 -1.27 -1.22 13.21
C LEU A 152 -1.32 0.18 12.58
N LEU A 153 -2.49 0.56 12.08
CA LEU A 153 -2.66 1.87 11.47
C LEU A 153 -2.51 3.00 12.47
N ALA A 154 -3.09 2.84 13.67
CA ALA A 154 -2.91 3.83 14.74
C ALA A 154 -1.44 3.97 15.13
N ALA A 155 -0.71 2.86 15.27
CA ALA A 155 0.72 2.87 15.56
C ALA A 155 1.54 3.59 14.47
N PHE A 156 1.23 3.33 13.20
CA PHE A 156 1.85 4.03 12.07
C PHE A 156 1.58 5.55 12.12
N LEU A 157 0.32 5.96 12.31
CA LEU A 157 -0.04 7.38 12.37
C LEU A 157 0.59 8.10 13.56
N ILE A 158 0.75 7.41 14.69
CA ILE A 158 1.48 7.93 15.86
C ILE A 158 2.95 8.15 15.52
N GLN A 159 3.61 7.19 14.86
CA GLN A 159 5.00 7.34 14.42
C GLN A 159 5.15 8.51 13.44
N GLU A 160 4.25 8.66 12.46
CA GLU A 160 4.28 9.78 11.52
C GLU A 160 4.05 11.14 12.22
N ALA A 161 3.17 11.20 13.24
CA ALA A 161 2.95 12.40 14.03
C ALA A 161 4.21 12.79 14.82
N VAL A 162 4.87 11.82 15.46
CA VAL A 162 6.13 12.05 16.19
C VAL A 162 7.25 12.47 15.22
N LYS A 163 7.34 11.83 14.06
CA LYS A 163 8.33 12.13 13.00
C LYS A 163 8.17 13.56 12.47
N MET A 164 6.94 14.03 12.27
CA MET A 164 6.64 15.39 11.82
C MET A 164 6.71 16.43 12.94
N SER A 165 6.79 15.99 14.20
CA SER A 165 6.80 16.89 15.35
C SER A 165 8.02 17.81 15.36
N PRO A 166 7.86 19.14 15.52
CA PRO A 166 9.00 20.05 15.70
C PRO A 166 9.77 19.80 17.00
N MET A 167 9.24 18.97 17.89
CA MET A 167 9.87 18.59 19.16
C MET A 167 10.61 17.25 19.08
N LEU A 168 10.77 16.64 17.92
CA LEU A 168 11.35 15.30 17.77
C LEU A 168 12.72 15.17 18.45
N LEU A 169 13.65 16.11 18.24
CA LEU A 169 14.98 16.04 18.87
C LEU A 169 14.90 16.10 20.40
N ARG A 170 13.91 16.82 20.95
CA ARG A 170 13.65 16.85 22.37
C ARG A 170 13.08 15.52 22.87
N VAL A 171 12.17 14.89 22.14
CA VAL A 171 11.65 13.54 22.45
C VAL A 171 12.80 12.54 22.46
N ILE A 172 13.68 12.55 21.45
CA ILE A 172 14.86 11.69 21.39
C ILE A 172 15.79 11.94 22.58
N SER A 173 15.97 13.20 23.03
CA SER A 173 16.83 13.51 24.17
C SER A 173 16.34 12.91 25.49
N TRP A 174 15.06 12.62 25.62
CA TRP A 174 14.49 11.97 26.80
C TRP A 174 14.65 10.46 26.80
N ASN A 175 14.71 9.84 25.62
CA ASN A 175 14.68 8.39 25.48
C ASN A 175 15.98 7.70 25.91
N ASN A 176 17.13 8.37 25.93
CA ASN A 176 18.46 7.84 26.29
C ASN A 176 18.92 6.57 25.53
N TYR A 177 18.23 6.18 24.46
CA TYR A 177 18.49 4.97 23.64
C TYR A 177 18.89 5.32 22.21
N HIS A 178 19.62 6.41 22.02
CA HIS A 178 20.07 6.82 20.69
C HIS A 178 21.55 6.52 20.45
N THR A 179 21.88 6.22 19.20
CA THR A 179 23.23 5.90 18.73
C THR A 179 23.50 6.61 17.41
N ILE A 180 24.73 6.57 16.93
CA ILE A 180 25.04 6.97 15.55
C ILE A 180 24.82 5.80 14.60
N ARG A 181 24.11 6.07 13.50
CA ARG A 181 23.92 5.15 12.38
C ARG A 181 24.38 5.84 11.09
N MET A 182 24.93 5.07 10.15
CA MET A 182 25.28 5.58 8.83
C MET A 182 24.11 5.31 7.88
N GLU A 183 23.53 6.38 7.34
CA GLU A 183 22.37 6.31 6.44
C GLU A 183 22.74 6.76 5.03
N GLU A 184 22.39 5.97 4.05
CA GLU A 184 22.52 6.34 2.64
C GLU A 184 21.31 7.18 2.21
N THR A 185 21.55 8.34 1.62
CA THR A 185 20.49 9.27 1.20
C THR A 185 20.30 9.29 -0.32
N THR A 186 19.44 10.18 -0.81
CA THR A 186 19.12 10.30 -2.26
C THR A 186 20.33 10.66 -3.13
N ASP A 187 21.40 11.20 -2.54
CA ASP A 187 22.66 11.50 -3.24
C ASP A 187 23.60 10.28 -3.38
N GLY A 188 23.19 9.12 -2.86
CA GLY A 188 23.96 7.89 -2.85
C GLY A 188 25.12 7.87 -1.83
N LYS A 189 25.24 8.90 -0.99
CA LYS A 189 26.27 8.97 0.04
C LYS A 189 25.74 8.53 1.40
N LYS A 190 26.65 8.08 2.26
CA LYS A 190 26.34 7.73 3.65
C LYS A 190 26.62 8.90 4.57
N HIS A 191 25.61 9.31 5.32
CA HIS A 191 25.64 10.38 6.28
C HIS A 191 25.45 9.87 7.70
N ARG A 192 26.01 10.59 8.68
CA ARG A 192 25.80 10.27 10.10
C ARG A 192 24.40 10.71 10.51
N ALA A 193 23.65 9.79 11.12
CA ALA A 193 22.31 10.02 11.64
C ALA A 193 22.27 9.74 13.14
N ILE A 194 21.43 10.46 13.86
CA ILE A 194 21.01 10.14 15.22
C ILE A 194 19.90 9.09 15.09
N TYR A 195 20.16 7.86 15.50
CA TYR A 195 19.18 6.78 15.46
C TYR A 195 18.62 6.53 16.86
N ASP A 196 17.32 6.73 17.03
CA ASP A 196 16.57 6.39 18.26
C ASP A 196 15.98 4.99 18.12
N LYS A 197 16.39 4.06 18.98
CA LYS A 197 15.93 2.66 18.95
C LYS A 197 14.48 2.49 19.37
N THR A 198 13.96 3.38 20.22
CA THR A 198 12.60 3.28 20.72
C THR A 198 11.57 3.67 19.66
N LEU A 199 11.91 4.71 18.89
CA LEU A 199 11.07 5.22 17.81
C LEU A 199 11.35 4.52 16.48
N ASP A 200 12.48 3.82 16.35
CA ASP A 200 13.05 3.31 15.10
C ASP A 200 13.11 4.39 14.02
N ILE A 201 13.67 5.55 14.41
CA ILE A 201 13.78 6.72 13.55
C ILE A 201 15.24 7.18 13.51
N SER A 202 15.73 7.48 12.32
CA SER A 202 17.00 8.19 12.10
C SER A 202 16.75 9.65 11.78
N VAL A 203 17.48 10.56 12.44
CA VAL A 203 17.47 12.00 12.14
C VAL A 203 18.81 12.41 11.58
N LEU A 204 18.81 13.00 10.39
CA LEU A 204 19.98 13.52 9.73
C LEU A 204 19.98 15.05 9.84
N LEU A 205 21.13 15.59 10.26
CA LEU A 205 21.36 17.02 10.37
C LEU A 205 22.17 17.51 9.17
N GLU A 206 21.76 18.64 8.64
CA GLU A 206 22.51 19.34 7.61
C GLU A 206 23.91 19.73 8.12
N GLU A 207 24.93 19.58 7.28
CA GLU A 207 26.31 19.63 7.72
C GLU A 207 26.71 21.00 8.26
N ASP A 208 26.29 22.09 7.63
CA ASP A 208 26.69 23.44 8.01
C ASP A 208 25.77 24.01 9.11
N THR A 209 24.46 23.91 8.94
CA THR A 209 23.47 24.53 9.82
C THR A 209 23.11 23.70 11.04
N LYS A 210 23.40 22.41 11.04
CA LYS A 210 22.97 21.41 12.03
C LYS A 210 21.46 21.30 12.21
N LEU A 211 20.66 21.87 11.30
CA LEU A 211 19.23 21.70 11.31
C LEU A 211 18.84 20.30 10.82
N PRO A 212 17.81 19.67 11.38
CA PRO A 212 17.26 18.45 10.81
C PRO A 212 16.79 18.69 9.37
N TYR A 213 17.24 17.89 8.42
CA TYR A 213 16.79 18.00 7.03
C TYR A 213 16.10 16.74 6.52
N LEU A 214 16.36 15.58 7.15
CA LEU A 214 15.75 14.31 6.81
C LEU A 214 15.47 13.50 8.08
N ILE A 215 14.25 13.01 8.19
CA ILE A 215 13.81 12.11 9.25
C ILE A 215 13.34 10.82 8.58
N ARG A 216 13.99 9.71 8.89
CA ARG A 216 13.78 8.40 8.27
C ARG A 216 13.11 7.43 9.22
N SER A 217 12.08 6.76 8.78
CA SER A 217 11.56 5.53 9.37
C SER A 217 11.79 4.34 8.44
N TYR A 218 11.63 3.12 8.95
CA TYR A 218 11.94 1.88 8.26
C TYR A 218 10.73 0.98 8.22
N GLU A 219 10.61 0.23 7.12
CA GLU A 219 9.57 -0.78 6.96
C GLU A 219 10.06 -1.92 6.08
N ASN A 220 9.36 -3.04 6.09
CA ASN A 220 9.59 -4.15 5.18
C ASN A 220 8.39 -4.27 4.25
N HIS A 221 8.56 -3.79 3.03
CA HIS A 221 7.51 -3.81 2.02
C HIS A 221 7.45 -5.17 1.33
N SER A 222 6.25 -5.69 1.07
CA SER A 222 6.07 -7.02 0.46
C SER A 222 6.72 -7.17 -0.92
N PHE A 223 6.77 -6.08 -1.71
CA PHE A 223 7.43 -6.10 -3.03
C PHE A 223 8.90 -5.67 -2.99
N PHE A 224 9.23 -4.69 -2.15
CA PHE A 224 10.53 -4.00 -2.20
C PHE A 224 11.48 -4.42 -1.08
N GLY A 225 11.02 -5.25 -0.13
CA GLY A 225 11.80 -5.64 1.04
C GLY A 225 12.10 -4.46 1.97
N PRO A 226 13.28 -4.45 2.62
CA PRO A 226 13.68 -3.37 3.51
C PRO A 226 13.60 -2.02 2.81
N SER A 227 12.73 -1.17 3.32
CA SER A 227 12.35 0.10 2.69
C SER A 227 12.49 1.26 3.67
N THR A 228 12.64 2.47 3.14
CA THR A 228 12.73 3.70 3.92
C THR A 228 11.60 4.66 3.58
N ASN A 229 11.09 5.33 4.60
CA ASN A 229 10.11 6.40 4.47
C ASN A 229 10.72 7.68 5.02
N ASP A 230 11.16 8.56 4.12
CA ASP A 230 11.97 9.74 4.39
C ASP A 230 11.13 11.01 4.39
N LEU A 231 11.07 11.69 5.54
CA LEU A 231 10.48 13.03 5.65
C LEU A 231 11.59 14.08 5.52
N PHE A 232 11.59 14.80 4.41
CA PHE A 232 12.48 15.92 4.18
C PHE A 232 11.88 17.22 4.74
N LEU A 233 12.73 18.00 5.42
CA LEU A 233 12.40 19.26 6.06
C LEU A 233 13.24 20.39 5.44
N ASN A 234 12.57 21.41 4.91
CA ASN A 234 13.25 22.51 4.23
C ASN A 234 12.61 23.86 4.59
N ASP A 235 13.26 24.96 4.15
CA ASP A 235 12.76 26.32 4.27
C ASP A 235 12.45 26.72 5.72
N TYR A 236 13.47 26.72 6.56
CA TYR A 236 13.34 27.05 7.98
C TYR A 236 13.08 28.53 8.23
N VAL A 237 12.10 28.84 9.09
CA VAL A 237 11.79 30.16 9.59
C VAL A 237 11.94 30.23 11.10
N THR A 238 12.43 31.35 11.61
CA THR A 238 12.54 31.57 13.07
C THR A 238 11.27 32.24 13.60
N VAL A 239 10.60 31.59 14.54
CA VAL A 239 9.43 32.14 15.24
C VAL A 239 9.64 31.98 16.76
N LYS A 240 9.56 33.08 17.51
CA LYS A 240 9.81 33.11 18.97
C LYS A 240 11.14 32.42 19.39
N GLY A 241 12.20 32.62 18.61
CA GLY A 241 13.53 32.06 18.89
C GLY A 241 13.73 30.58 18.53
N VAL A 242 12.71 29.92 17.97
CA VAL A 242 12.78 28.53 17.50
C VAL A 242 12.68 28.48 15.98
N LYS A 243 13.45 27.62 15.33
CA LYS A 243 13.39 27.40 13.88
C LYS A 243 12.45 26.27 13.55
N PHE A 244 11.55 26.52 12.60
CA PHE A 244 10.53 25.58 12.12
C PHE A 244 10.63 25.42 10.61
N PRO A 245 10.54 24.19 10.07
CA PRO A 245 10.47 23.99 8.63
C PRO A 245 9.11 24.46 8.09
N ARG A 246 9.09 24.94 6.84
CA ARG A 246 7.89 25.30 6.12
C ARG A 246 7.60 24.44 4.90
N ARG A 247 8.52 23.55 4.52
CA ARG A 247 8.32 22.59 3.44
C ARG A 247 8.62 21.20 3.92
N PHE A 248 7.70 20.31 3.63
CA PHE A 248 7.74 18.91 4.01
C PHE A 248 7.52 18.08 2.74
N GLN A 249 8.37 17.07 2.55
CA GLN A 249 8.24 16.12 1.44
C GLN A 249 8.50 14.72 1.97
N THR A 250 7.56 13.80 1.71
CA THR A 250 7.78 12.38 2.02
C THR A 250 8.27 11.66 0.77
N ILE A 251 9.44 11.06 0.85
CA ILE A 251 10.06 10.29 -0.24
C ILE A 251 10.28 8.86 0.22
N TYR A 252 9.70 7.93 -0.52
CA TYR A 252 9.80 6.49 -0.24
C TYR A 252 10.96 5.87 -1.02
N ASN A 253 11.72 5.01 -0.34
CA ASN A 253 12.90 4.34 -0.89
C ASN A 253 13.87 5.29 -1.60
N ARG A 254 14.03 6.52 -1.06
CA ARG A 254 14.93 7.56 -1.59
C ARG A 254 14.62 8.00 -3.03
N LYS A 255 13.45 7.64 -3.57
CA LYS A 255 13.13 7.74 -4.99
C LYS A 255 11.74 8.30 -5.27
N HIS A 256 10.73 7.86 -4.53
CA HIS A 256 9.33 8.05 -4.88
C HIS A 256 8.68 9.10 -3.96
N LEU A 257 8.33 10.22 -4.54
CA LEU A 257 7.64 11.30 -3.83
C LEU A 257 6.20 10.90 -3.53
N LEU A 258 5.85 10.77 -2.23
CA LEU A 258 4.50 10.44 -1.78
C LEU A 258 3.69 11.67 -1.40
N THR A 259 4.27 12.61 -0.65
CA THR A 259 3.56 13.81 -0.20
C THR A 259 4.42 15.06 -0.33
N GLU A 260 3.76 16.17 -0.59
CA GLU A 260 4.35 17.52 -0.55
C GLU A 260 3.41 18.43 0.23
N TYR A 261 3.96 19.18 1.16
CA TYR A 261 3.21 20.12 1.98
C TYR A 261 4.00 21.40 2.18
N SER A 262 3.35 22.52 1.91
CA SER A 262 3.90 23.87 2.08
C SER A 262 3.13 24.65 3.14
N VAL A 263 3.87 25.41 3.95
CA VAL A 263 3.37 26.18 5.08
C VAL A 263 3.52 27.69 4.82
N ALA A 264 2.40 28.40 4.79
CA ALA A 264 2.41 29.85 4.70
C ALA A 264 2.82 30.51 6.02
N LYS A 265 2.35 29.97 7.14
CA LYS A 265 2.54 30.58 8.46
C LYS A 265 2.73 29.55 9.55
N VAL A 266 3.71 29.79 10.42
CA VAL A 266 3.96 29.02 11.65
C VAL A 266 3.48 29.84 12.84
N LEU A 267 2.55 29.29 13.62
CA LEU A 267 2.03 29.91 14.84
C LEU A 267 2.56 29.13 16.05
N VAL A 268 3.26 29.80 16.96
CA VAL A 268 3.79 29.20 18.19
C VAL A 268 2.92 29.62 19.37
N ASN A 269 2.47 28.64 20.14
CA ASN A 269 1.54 28.79 21.28
C ASN A 269 0.25 29.53 20.86
N PRO A 270 -0.49 29.04 19.86
CA PRO A 270 -1.65 29.73 19.30
C PRO A 270 -2.91 29.69 20.18
N GLY A 271 -2.84 29.13 21.39
CA GLY A 271 -4.00 29.06 22.30
C GLY A 271 -5.10 28.11 21.84
N ILE A 272 -4.74 27.00 21.23
CA ILE A 272 -5.70 25.98 20.79
C ILE A 272 -6.30 25.28 22.02
N PRO A 273 -7.64 25.19 22.15
CA PRO A 273 -8.27 24.42 23.21
C PRO A 273 -7.82 22.95 23.18
N SER A 274 -7.56 22.37 24.33
CA SER A 274 -7.14 20.96 24.44
C SER A 274 -8.15 20.00 23.81
N THR A 275 -9.44 20.33 23.85
CA THR A 275 -10.52 19.55 23.25
C THR A 275 -10.43 19.38 21.73
N ARG A 276 -9.63 20.22 21.07
CA ARG A 276 -9.36 20.06 19.61
C ARG A 276 -8.52 18.83 19.30
N PHE A 277 -7.88 18.25 20.31
CA PHE A 277 -7.07 17.05 20.20
C PHE A 277 -7.74 15.80 20.83
N ASP A 278 -9.01 15.90 21.20
CA ASP A 278 -9.78 14.79 21.71
C ASP A 278 -10.25 13.91 20.55
N GLY A 279 -10.32 12.59 20.80
CA GLY A 279 -10.94 11.63 19.89
C GLY A 279 -12.46 11.80 19.81
N PRO A 280 -13.13 11.06 18.91
CA PRO A 280 -14.60 11.06 18.82
C PRO A 280 -15.25 10.70 20.17
N PRO A 281 -16.45 11.24 20.48
CA PRO A 281 -17.17 10.88 21.68
C PRO A 281 -17.57 9.40 21.67
N GLY A 282 -17.46 8.76 22.82
CA GLY A 282 -17.80 7.34 23.00
C GLY A 282 -16.63 6.56 23.61
N ARG A 283 -16.87 5.30 23.89
CA ARG A 283 -15.81 4.41 24.37
C ARG A 283 -14.86 4.09 23.23
N PHE A 284 -13.57 4.09 23.53
CA PHE A 284 -12.62 3.35 22.74
C PHE A 284 -13.16 1.93 22.56
N LEU A 285 -13.48 1.55 21.35
CA LEU A 285 -13.65 0.15 21.08
C LEU A 285 -12.25 -0.46 21.21
N GLU A 286 -12.09 -1.44 22.08
CA GLU A 286 -10.80 -2.09 22.36
C GLU A 286 -10.06 -2.53 21.08
N ALA A 287 -10.82 -2.78 20.04
CA ALA A 287 -10.31 -3.12 18.71
C ALA A 287 -9.62 -1.96 17.96
N HIS A 288 -9.85 -0.71 18.36
CA HIS A 288 -9.36 0.48 17.65
C HIS A 288 -8.17 1.17 18.34
N VAL A 289 -7.78 0.70 19.50
CA VAL A 289 -6.62 1.21 20.23
C VAL A 289 -5.43 0.30 19.96
N PRO A 290 -4.20 0.82 19.78
CA PRO A 290 -3.01 -0.01 19.72
C PRO A 290 -2.98 -0.94 20.92
N ARG A 291 -2.88 -2.27 20.69
CA ARG A 291 -2.83 -3.23 21.78
C ARG A 291 -1.56 -3.02 22.57
N ARG A 292 -1.68 -2.67 23.84
CA ARG A 292 -0.54 -2.39 24.73
C ARG A 292 0.26 -3.64 25.08
N ASP A 293 -0.37 -4.80 24.99
CA ASP A 293 0.25 -6.10 25.24
C ASP A 293 1.10 -6.61 24.07
N ARG A 294 1.03 -5.94 22.91
CA ARG A 294 1.79 -6.29 21.72
C ARG A 294 2.48 -5.06 21.13
N LEU A 295 3.79 -5.13 21.06
CA LEU A 295 4.57 -4.20 20.26
C LEU A 295 4.52 -4.66 18.81
N TYR A 296 4.02 -3.80 17.95
CA TYR A 296 4.10 -4.01 16.51
C TYR A 296 5.50 -3.63 16.00
N GLY A 297 6.10 -4.51 15.20
CA GLY A 297 7.32 -4.17 14.49
C GLY A 297 7.04 -3.11 13.41
N PHE A 298 8.03 -2.29 13.10
CA PHE A 298 7.88 -1.25 12.08
C PHE A 298 7.65 -1.82 10.68
N ALA A 299 8.11 -3.03 10.40
CA ALA A 299 7.76 -3.76 9.19
C ALA A 299 6.24 -4.00 9.09
N GLU A 300 5.60 -4.49 10.16
CA GLU A 300 4.14 -4.73 10.19
C GLU A 300 3.36 -3.42 10.07
N ILE A 301 3.85 -2.33 10.68
CA ILE A 301 3.25 -0.99 10.57
C ILE A 301 3.33 -0.50 9.13
N GLY A 302 4.48 -0.67 8.47
CA GLY A 302 4.68 -0.28 7.08
C GLY A 302 3.79 -1.04 6.12
N GLU A 303 3.67 -2.35 6.27
CA GLU A 303 2.76 -3.18 5.48
C GLU A 303 1.30 -2.72 5.62
N ASN A 304 0.85 -2.50 6.84
CA ASN A 304 -0.51 -2.03 7.09
C ASN A 304 -0.75 -0.63 6.50
N ASN A 305 0.24 0.27 6.56
CA ASN A 305 0.16 1.58 5.94
C ASN A 305 0.03 1.48 4.41
N ALA A 306 0.83 0.64 3.76
CA ALA A 306 0.75 0.42 2.32
C ALA A 306 -0.65 -0.10 1.93
N TYR A 307 -1.17 -1.05 2.68
CA TYR A 307 -2.50 -1.60 2.50
C TYR A 307 -3.60 -0.55 2.70
N TYR A 308 -3.55 0.18 3.81
CA TYR A 308 -4.55 1.20 4.15
C TYR A 308 -4.62 2.33 3.13
N ARG A 309 -3.48 2.84 2.69
CA ARG A 309 -3.42 3.92 1.71
C ARG A 309 -3.95 3.54 0.34
N TRP A 310 -4.07 2.25 0.12
CA TRP A 310 -4.44 1.75 -1.18
C TRP A 310 -5.87 1.17 -1.21
N ALA A 311 -6.11 0.07 -0.52
CA ALA A 311 -7.34 -0.69 -0.58
C ALA A 311 -8.29 -0.45 0.62
N GLY A 312 -7.87 0.33 1.59
CA GLY A 312 -8.50 0.36 2.89
C GLY A 312 -8.15 -0.88 3.71
N GLN A 313 -8.58 -0.88 4.95
CA GLN A 313 -8.30 -1.97 5.85
C GLN A 313 -9.22 -3.15 5.58
N TYR A 314 -8.62 -4.33 5.39
CA TYR A 314 -9.35 -5.56 5.34
C TYR A 314 -9.30 -6.27 6.70
N THR A 315 -10.47 -6.46 7.30
CA THR A 315 -10.63 -7.11 8.62
C THR A 315 -11.40 -8.43 8.54
N GLY A 316 -11.69 -8.92 7.34
CA GLY A 316 -12.46 -10.14 7.13
C GLY A 316 -11.82 -11.39 7.71
N THR A 317 -12.65 -12.37 8.00
CA THR A 317 -12.27 -13.65 8.55
C THR A 317 -12.51 -14.76 7.53
N PHE A 318 -12.08 -15.98 7.84
CA PHE A 318 -12.35 -17.14 6.99
C PHE A 318 -13.86 -17.38 6.76
N ALA A 319 -14.72 -17.01 7.71
CA ALA A 319 -16.17 -17.11 7.56
C ALA A 319 -16.76 -16.16 6.48
N ASN A 320 -16.02 -15.12 6.11
CA ASN A 320 -16.42 -14.18 5.07
C ASN A 320 -16.05 -14.68 3.65
N LEU A 321 -15.19 -15.70 3.54
CA LEU A 321 -14.80 -16.27 2.25
C LEU A 321 -15.90 -17.14 1.70
N ASN A 322 -16.41 -16.79 0.52
CA ASN A 322 -17.38 -17.57 -0.25
C ASN A 322 -16.73 -18.07 -1.54
N ALA A 323 -16.84 -19.38 -1.78
CA ALA A 323 -16.33 -20.02 -2.97
C ALA A 323 -17.45 -20.80 -3.67
N SER A 324 -17.56 -20.64 -4.99
CA SER A 324 -18.57 -21.29 -5.81
C SER A 324 -18.05 -21.69 -7.18
N GLN A 325 -18.73 -22.61 -7.84
CA GLN A 325 -18.48 -23.02 -9.25
C GLN A 325 -19.70 -22.64 -10.10
N PRO A 326 -19.84 -21.38 -10.52
CA PRO A 326 -21.02 -20.94 -11.24
C PRO A 326 -21.09 -21.48 -12.68
N TRP A 327 -19.97 -21.93 -13.25
CA TRP A 327 -19.86 -22.40 -14.64
C TRP A 327 -19.72 -23.92 -14.69
N LYS A 328 -20.82 -24.63 -14.88
CA LYS A 328 -20.87 -26.11 -14.88
C LYS A 328 -20.03 -26.75 -15.97
N ASP A 329 -19.86 -26.04 -17.10
CA ASP A 329 -19.07 -26.53 -18.24
C ASP A 329 -17.56 -26.29 -18.08
N LEU A 330 -17.16 -25.65 -16.99
CA LEU A 330 -15.78 -25.39 -16.64
C LEU A 330 -15.47 -25.97 -15.25
N PRO A 331 -15.43 -27.30 -15.12
CA PRO A 331 -15.13 -27.94 -13.84
C PRO A 331 -13.75 -27.53 -13.35
N GLY A 332 -13.60 -27.29 -12.04
CA GLY A 332 -12.35 -26.83 -11.44
C GLY A 332 -12.13 -25.32 -11.51
N VAL A 333 -13.05 -24.55 -12.11
CA VAL A 333 -13.02 -23.09 -12.03
C VAL A 333 -13.86 -22.61 -10.84
N TRP A 334 -13.19 -22.07 -9.83
CA TRP A 334 -13.82 -21.55 -8.62
C TRP A 334 -13.80 -20.03 -8.62
N LEU A 335 -14.96 -19.43 -8.33
CA LEU A 335 -15.10 -18.00 -8.06
C LEU A 335 -15.03 -17.78 -6.54
N LEU A 336 -14.04 -17.02 -6.10
CA LEU A 336 -13.90 -16.61 -4.72
C LEU A 336 -14.29 -15.15 -4.55
N THR A 337 -15.08 -14.91 -3.50
CA THR A 337 -15.45 -13.56 -3.06
C THR A 337 -15.33 -13.49 -1.56
N VAL A 338 -15.04 -12.30 -1.05
CA VAL A 338 -15.09 -12.01 0.38
C VAL A 338 -16.29 -11.11 0.62
N THR A 339 -17.21 -11.53 1.47
CA THR A 339 -18.54 -10.89 1.61
C THR A 339 -18.50 -9.45 2.10
N ASP A 340 -17.50 -9.08 2.87
CA ASP A 340 -17.24 -7.74 3.38
C ASP A 340 -16.28 -6.91 2.50
N ALA A 341 -15.67 -7.54 1.49
CA ALA A 341 -14.88 -6.88 0.46
C ALA A 341 -15.23 -7.41 -0.95
N PRO A 342 -16.49 -7.26 -1.39
CA PRO A 342 -17.01 -7.92 -2.61
C PRO A 342 -16.39 -7.39 -3.91
N SER A 343 -15.63 -6.30 -3.83
CA SER A 343 -14.95 -5.71 -4.98
C SER A 343 -13.60 -6.36 -5.32
N TYR A 344 -13.19 -7.42 -4.60
CA TYR A 344 -11.93 -8.13 -4.85
C TYR A 344 -12.21 -9.60 -5.11
N ARG A 345 -12.60 -9.92 -6.34
CA ARG A 345 -12.85 -11.30 -6.78
C ARG A 345 -11.58 -11.96 -7.26
N GLN A 346 -11.48 -13.24 -6.98
CA GLN A 346 -10.41 -14.09 -7.48
C GLN A 346 -11.00 -15.30 -8.19
N LEU A 347 -10.25 -15.84 -9.15
CA LEU A 347 -10.53 -17.17 -9.66
C LEU A 347 -9.45 -18.14 -9.17
N ILE A 348 -9.88 -19.35 -8.84
CA ILE A 348 -8.98 -20.48 -8.64
C ILE A 348 -9.23 -21.48 -9.74
N LEU A 349 -8.15 -21.91 -10.37
CA LEU A 349 -8.17 -22.98 -11.37
C LEU A 349 -7.56 -24.25 -10.76
N GLU A 350 -8.39 -25.25 -10.60
CA GLU A 350 -8.01 -26.58 -10.17
C GLU A 350 -7.71 -27.44 -11.40
N LEU A 351 -6.42 -27.61 -11.73
CA LEU A 351 -5.94 -28.26 -12.95
C LEU A 351 -5.18 -29.55 -12.60
N GLY A 352 -5.88 -30.64 -12.43
CA GLY A 352 -5.30 -31.89 -11.95
C GLY A 352 -4.67 -31.72 -10.57
N ASN A 353 -3.33 -31.84 -10.48
CA ASN A 353 -2.60 -31.62 -9.23
C ASN A 353 -2.22 -30.15 -8.99
N ASN A 354 -2.40 -29.29 -9.97
CA ASN A 354 -2.07 -27.88 -9.85
C ASN A 354 -3.27 -27.06 -9.38
N VAL A 355 -3.01 -26.10 -8.52
CA VAL A 355 -3.96 -25.06 -8.12
C VAL A 355 -3.34 -23.71 -8.47
N VAL A 356 -4.01 -22.98 -9.34
CA VAL A 356 -3.57 -21.66 -9.82
C VAL A 356 -4.52 -20.60 -9.31
N VAL A 357 -3.99 -19.60 -8.63
CA VAL A 357 -4.76 -18.46 -8.14
C VAL A 357 -4.58 -17.29 -9.08
N LEU A 358 -5.67 -16.73 -9.56
CA LEU A 358 -5.68 -15.54 -10.40
C LEU A 358 -5.98 -14.32 -9.51
N ASP A 359 -5.06 -13.39 -9.49
CA ASP A 359 -4.91 -12.25 -8.59
C ASP A 359 -4.59 -12.58 -7.13
N ALA A 360 -3.99 -11.62 -6.46
CA ALA A 360 -3.52 -11.73 -5.09
C ALA A 360 -3.80 -10.43 -4.29
N PRO A 361 -5.07 -10.09 -4.05
CA PRO A 361 -5.43 -8.91 -3.27
C PRO A 361 -4.82 -8.93 -1.86
N PRO A 362 -4.59 -7.75 -1.25
CA PRO A 362 -4.04 -7.66 0.09
C PRO A 362 -4.82 -8.47 1.12
N HIS A 363 -4.11 -9.19 1.98
CA HIS A 363 -4.61 -9.95 3.14
C HIS A 363 -5.64 -11.07 2.85
N GLN A 364 -6.12 -11.21 1.62
CA GLN A 364 -6.99 -12.32 1.22
C GLN A 364 -6.20 -13.62 0.99
N SER A 365 -4.94 -13.52 0.62
CA SER A 365 -4.06 -14.65 0.31
C SER A 365 -4.03 -15.73 1.39
N LEU A 366 -3.96 -15.35 2.66
CA LEU A 366 -3.95 -16.30 3.78
C LEU A 366 -5.28 -17.06 3.91
N LEU A 367 -6.41 -16.41 3.62
CA LEU A 367 -7.73 -17.04 3.60
C LEU A 367 -7.85 -18.03 2.44
N VAL A 368 -7.34 -17.64 1.27
CA VAL A 368 -7.34 -18.49 0.07
C VAL A 368 -6.45 -19.71 0.26
N LEU A 369 -5.24 -19.54 0.78
CA LEU A 369 -4.33 -20.65 1.11
C LEU A 369 -4.98 -21.65 2.07
N ARG A 370 -5.66 -21.14 3.10
CA ARG A 370 -6.40 -21.95 4.05
C ARG A 370 -7.54 -22.69 3.36
N TRP A 371 -8.32 -22.02 2.52
CA TRP A 371 -9.45 -22.59 1.80
C TRP A 371 -9.01 -23.72 0.85
N VAL A 372 -7.95 -23.51 0.07
CA VAL A 372 -7.40 -24.53 -0.84
C VAL A 372 -6.97 -25.78 -0.05
N ARG A 373 -6.31 -25.58 1.08
CA ARG A 373 -5.87 -26.70 1.93
C ARG A 373 -7.05 -27.44 2.55
N GLU A 374 -8.03 -26.74 3.13
CA GLU A 374 -9.12 -27.35 3.90
C GLU A 374 -10.24 -27.90 3.01
N MET A 375 -10.54 -27.23 1.90
CA MET A 375 -11.67 -27.61 1.04
C MET A 375 -11.28 -28.46 -0.17
N LEU A 376 -10.10 -28.23 -0.76
CA LEU A 376 -9.61 -29.01 -1.90
C LEU A 376 -8.61 -30.10 -1.50
N ASN A 377 -8.13 -30.09 -0.27
CA ASN A 377 -7.03 -30.95 0.20
C ASN A 377 -5.79 -30.86 -0.72
N LYS A 378 -5.48 -29.65 -1.19
CA LYS A 378 -4.38 -29.34 -2.11
C LYS A 378 -3.54 -28.17 -1.57
N THR A 379 -2.47 -27.85 -2.29
CA THR A 379 -1.66 -26.64 -2.06
C THR A 379 -1.73 -25.76 -3.30
N VAL A 380 -1.64 -24.45 -3.11
CA VAL A 380 -1.49 -23.52 -4.23
C VAL A 380 -0.13 -23.73 -4.86
N THR A 381 -0.10 -24.03 -6.14
CA THR A 381 1.13 -24.27 -6.91
C THR A 381 1.59 -23.05 -7.70
N HIS A 382 0.63 -22.21 -8.11
CA HIS A 382 0.92 -21.00 -8.89
C HIS A 382 0.03 -19.85 -8.46
N VAL A 383 0.57 -18.63 -8.54
CA VAL A 383 -0.18 -17.39 -8.46
C VAL A 383 0.12 -16.54 -9.69
N TRP A 384 -0.89 -15.89 -10.22
CA TRP A 384 -0.77 -14.99 -11.35
C TRP A 384 -1.50 -13.68 -11.05
N PRO A 385 -0.79 -12.59 -10.70
CA PRO A 385 -1.37 -11.26 -10.63
C PRO A 385 -1.64 -10.74 -12.06
N THR A 386 -2.79 -10.13 -12.27
CA THR A 386 -3.15 -9.52 -13.56
C THR A 386 -2.20 -8.39 -13.94
N HIS A 387 -1.72 -7.66 -12.93
CA HIS A 387 -0.69 -6.62 -13.04
C HIS A 387 -0.11 -6.27 -11.65
N HIS A 388 0.87 -5.37 -11.61
CA HIS A 388 1.69 -5.09 -10.43
C HIS A 388 1.01 -4.20 -9.36
N HIS A 389 -0.15 -3.60 -9.61
CA HIS A 389 -0.80 -2.76 -8.62
C HIS A 389 -1.09 -3.53 -7.32
N HIS A 390 -1.08 -2.82 -6.20
CA HIS A 390 -1.07 -3.46 -4.88
C HIS A 390 -2.34 -4.25 -4.60
N ASP A 391 -3.48 -3.80 -5.08
CA ASP A 391 -4.77 -4.47 -4.92
C ASP A 391 -4.90 -5.78 -5.71
N HIS A 392 -3.98 -6.05 -6.65
CA HIS A 392 -3.92 -7.28 -7.44
C HIS A 392 -2.72 -8.17 -7.12
N ALA A 393 -1.67 -7.61 -6.55
CA ALA A 393 -0.40 -8.30 -6.43
C ALA A 393 0.16 -8.38 -4.99
N TYR A 394 -0.36 -7.61 -4.04
CA TYR A 394 0.23 -7.47 -2.71
C TYR A 394 0.37 -8.79 -1.94
N GLY A 395 -0.59 -9.70 -2.08
CA GLY A 395 -0.58 -11.02 -1.47
C GLY A 395 0.34 -12.05 -2.14
N THR A 396 1.02 -11.71 -3.25
CA THR A 396 1.85 -12.65 -4.02
C THR A 396 2.93 -13.30 -3.18
N ALA A 397 3.55 -12.54 -2.27
CA ALA A 397 4.60 -13.05 -1.38
C ALA A 397 4.12 -14.16 -0.44
N ASP A 398 2.86 -14.12 0.01
CA ASP A 398 2.26 -15.16 0.87
C ASP A 398 2.16 -16.49 0.14
N TYR A 399 1.75 -16.46 -1.13
CA TYR A 399 1.68 -17.66 -1.97
C TYR A 399 3.07 -18.25 -2.23
N VAL A 400 4.07 -17.39 -2.48
CA VAL A 400 5.46 -17.83 -2.65
C VAL A 400 6.02 -18.43 -1.37
N ALA A 401 5.73 -17.82 -0.21
CA ALA A 401 6.12 -18.39 1.09
C ALA A 401 5.46 -19.75 1.35
N ALA A 402 4.25 -19.99 0.81
CA ALA A 402 3.58 -21.30 0.86
C ALA A 402 4.10 -22.30 -0.20
N GLY A 403 5.06 -21.92 -1.04
CA GLY A 403 5.70 -22.79 -2.03
C GLY A 403 5.27 -22.59 -3.47
N ALA A 404 4.35 -21.66 -3.76
CA ALA A 404 3.88 -21.39 -5.11
C ALA A 404 4.96 -20.72 -5.99
N SER A 405 4.85 -20.91 -7.30
CA SER A 405 5.56 -20.12 -8.32
C SER A 405 4.69 -18.96 -8.79
N VAL A 406 5.33 -17.86 -9.19
CA VAL A 406 4.65 -16.70 -9.75
C VAL A 406 4.68 -16.77 -11.27
N ILE A 407 3.52 -16.72 -11.90
CA ILE A 407 3.45 -16.53 -13.35
C ILE A 407 3.40 -15.02 -13.60
N ALA A 408 4.38 -14.47 -14.28
CA ALA A 408 4.47 -13.02 -14.48
C ALA A 408 4.91 -12.67 -15.90
N LEU A 409 4.49 -11.48 -16.36
CA LEU A 409 5.02 -10.89 -17.56
C LEU A 409 6.50 -10.54 -17.35
N ASP A 410 7.34 -10.69 -18.38
CA ASP A 410 8.76 -10.41 -18.33
C ASP A 410 9.10 -9.02 -17.76
N LYS A 411 8.32 -8.01 -18.13
CA LYS A 411 8.47 -6.62 -17.65
C LYS A 411 8.25 -6.46 -16.13
N ALA A 412 7.43 -7.32 -15.54
CA ALA A 412 7.04 -7.20 -14.13
C ALA A 412 8.01 -7.90 -13.15
N VAL A 413 8.85 -8.81 -13.63
CA VAL A 413 9.69 -9.67 -12.78
C VAL A 413 10.59 -8.87 -11.83
N ASP A 414 11.15 -7.75 -12.29
CA ASP A 414 12.04 -6.92 -11.47
C ASP A 414 11.29 -6.04 -10.46
N TYR A 415 10.00 -5.87 -10.64
CA TYR A 415 9.16 -5.16 -9.68
C TYR A 415 9.04 -5.92 -8.34
N TYR A 416 8.95 -7.23 -8.40
CA TYR A 416 8.84 -8.12 -7.24
C TYR A 416 10.22 -8.44 -6.67
N SER A 417 10.94 -7.45 -6.15
CA SER A 417 12.34 -7.60 -5.75
C SER A 417 12.57 -8.55 -4.56
N THR A 418 11.53 -8.84 -3.78
CA THR A 418 11.59 -9.79 -2.66
C THR A 418 11.41 -11.24 -3.07
N ILE A 419 10.95 -11.50 -4.29
CA ILE A 419 10.69 -12.85 -4.79
C ILE A 419 11.92 -13.37 -5.52
N PRO A 420 12.45 -14.58 -5.14
CA PRO A 420 13.58 -15.19 -5.83
C PRO A 420 13.27 -15.41 -7.32
N LYS A 421 14.25 -15.15 -8.18
CA LYS A 421 14.08 -15.21 -9.64
C LYS A 421 13.71 -16.60 -10.16
N ASP A 422 14.13 -17.65 -9.49
CA ASP A 422 13.79 -19.06 -9.80
C ASP A 422 12.35 -19.44 -9.47
N ARG A 423 11.61 -18.57 -8.78
CA ARG A 423 10.18 -18.73 -8.51
C ARG A 423 9.27 -18.21 -9.61
N PHE A 424 9.84 -17.57 -10.66
CA PHE A 424 9.02 -17.02 -11.74
C PHE A 424 8.92 -17.99 -12.92
N ILE A 425 7.68 -18.10 -13.43
CA ILE A 425 7.36 -18.61 -14.76
C ILE A 425 7.05 -17.40 -15.64
N ILE A 426 7.94 -17.14 -16.61
CA ILE A 426 7.92 -15.87 -17.34
C ILE A 426 7.24 -16.06 -18.69
N TYR A 427 6.32 -15.17 -19.01
CA TYR A 427 5.76 -15.03 -20.36
C TYR A 427 6.02 -13.61 -20.91
N SER A 428 5.74 -13.41 -22.18
CA SER A 428 6.00 -12.10 -22.84
C SER A 428 4.81 -11.68 -23.69
N THR A 429 4.81 -10.42 -24.12
CA THR A 429 3.76 -9.84 -24.99
C THR A 429 3.48 -10.71 -26.22
N ASN A 430 4.52 -11.25 -26.84
CA ASN A 430 4.40 -12.05 -28.07
C ASN A 430 4.24 -13.55 -27.83
N ARG A 431 4.37 -13.99 -26.57
CA ARG A 431 4.31 -15.40 -26.18
C ARG A 431 3.45 -15.55 -24.91
N PRO A 432 2.12 -15.56 -25.05
CA PRO A 432 1.21 -15.84 -23.95
C PRO A 432 1.51 -17.17 -23.28
N TYR A 433 1.16 -17.28 -22.01
CA TYR A 433 1.33 -18.51 -21.25
C TYR A 433 0.01 -19.28 -21.17
N THR A 434 0.02 -20.54 -21.60
CA THR A 434 -1.15 -21.42 -21.53
C THR A 434 -0.87 -22.56 -20.55
N LEU A 435 -1.79 -22.77 -19.63
CA LEU A 435 -1.83 -23.90 -18.69
C LEU A 435 -3.20 -24.55 -18.74
N GLY A 436 -3.28 -25.81 -18.36
CA GLY A 436 -4.54 -26.57 -18.42
C GLY A 436 -4.35 -28.02 -18.04
N ASP A 437 -5.44 -28.75 -18.02
CA ASP A 437 -5.51 -30.20 -17.88
C ASP A 437 -6.34 -30.83 -19.03
N ASP A 438 -6.90 -32.00 -18.82
CA ASP A 438 -7.70 -32.67 -19.83
C ASP A 438 -9.10 -32.06 -20.02
N THR A 439 -9.53 -31.18 -19.13
CA THR A 439 -10.88 -30.59 -19.11
C THR A 439 -10.91 -29.13 -19.51
N ILE A 440 -10.02 -28.31 -18.96
CA ILE A 440 -9.99 -26.85 -19.17
C ILE A 440 -8.59 -26.37 -19.49
N GLN A 441 -8.51 -25.21 -20.10
CA GLN A 441 -7.28 -24.46 -20.28
C GLN A 441 -7.49 -22.98 -19.97
N ALA A 442 -6.43 -22.34 -19.50
CA ALA A 442 -6.35 -20.90 -19.30
C ALA A 442 -5.14 -20.33 -20.04
N THR A 443 -5.34 -19.28 -20.78
CA THR A 443 -4.27 -18.55 -21.47
C THR A 443 -4.16 -17.15 -20.91
N LEU A 444 -2.98 -16.82 -20.40
CA LEU A 444 -2.63 -15.53 -19.84
C LEU A 444 -2.03 -14.65 -20.93
N VAL A 445 -2.67 -13.55 -21.24
CA VAL A 445 -2.36 -12.72 -22.42
C VAL A 445 -2.12 -11.29 -21.99
N HIS A 446 -0.98 -10.74 -22.36
CA HIS A 446 -0.67 -9.32 -22.13
C HIS A 446 -1.58 -8.41 -22.96
N MET A 447 -2.08 -7.35 -22.36
CA MET A 447 -3.00 -6.40 -23.00
C MET A 447 -2.33 -5.50 -24.06
N GLY A 448 -1.00 -5.54 -24.18
CA GLY A 448 -0.26 -4.66 -25.08
C GLY A 448 -0.09 -3.27 -24.48
N ASP A 449 -0.57 -2.25 -25.17
CA ASP A 449 -0.49 -0.85 -24.73
C ASP A 449 -1.68 -0.52 -23.80
N SER A 450 -1.76 -1.20 -22.65
CA SER A 450 -2.77 -0.88 -21.64
C SER A 450 -2.57 0.54 -21.14
N VAL A 451 -3.66 1.30 -21.07
CA VAL A 451 -3.65 2.64 -20.46
C VAL A 451 -3.66 2.59 -18.95
N HIS A 452 -3.84 1.40 -18.37
CA HIS A 452 -3.92 1.18 -16.94
C HIS A 452 -2.55 0.87 -16.32
N ALA A 453 -1.91 -0.21 -16.77
CA ALA A 453 -0.59 -0.62 -16.29
C ALA A 453 0.21 -1.31 -17.40
N ALA A 454 1.53 -1.13 -17.38
CA ALA A 454 2.43 -1.63 -18.44
C ALA A 454 2.49 -3.16 -18.54
N ASP A 455 2.17 -3.86 -17.47
CA ASP A 455 2.13 -5.33 -17.37
C ASP A 455 0.72 -5.91 -17.36
N HIS A 456 -0.30 -5.07 -17.55
CA HIS A 456 -1.69 -5.51 -17.48
C HIS A 456 -1.97 -6.65 -18.45
N SER A 457 -2.55 -7.71 -17.92
CA SER A 457 -2.83 -8.95 -18.64
C SER A 457 -4.21 -9.47 -18.28
N TYR A 458 -4.83 -10.21 -19.19
CA TYR A 458 -6.09 -10.90 -18.93
C TYR A 458 -5.92 -12.42 -19.06
N ALA A 459 -6.80 -13.18 -18.43
CA ALA A 459 -6.88 -14.62 -18.64
C ALA A 459 -8.11 -14.97 -19.50
N HIS A 460 -7.90 -15.80 -20.53
CA HIS A 460 -8.98 -16.45 -21.27
C HIS A 460 -9.08 -17.91 -20.81
N ILE A 461 -10.22 -18.30 -20.26
CA ILE A 461 -10.46 -19.65 -19.74
C ILE A 461 -11.53 -20.32 -20.60
N SER A 462 -11.28 -21.55 -20.99
CA SER A 462 -12.18 -22.33 -21.86
C SER A 462 -12.08 -23.81 -21.56
N PRO A 463 -13.06 -24.63 -22.00
CA PRO A 463 -12.81 -26.05 -22.13
C PRO A 463 -11.56 -26.29 -22.99
N ARG A 464 -10.85 -27.38 -22.72
CA ARG A 464 -9.65 -27.76 -23.51
C ARG A 464 -9.95 -27.85 -25.01
N CYS A 465 -11.13 -28.39 -25.35
CA CYS A 465 -11.64 -28.51 -26.70
C CYS A 465 -12.87 -27.60 -26.88
N ALA A 466 -12.64 -26.28 -27.01
CA ALA A 466 -13.73 -25.34 -27.20
C ALA A 466 -14.42 -25.52 -28.57
N THR A 467 -15.74 -25.56 -28.56
CA THR A 467 -16.62 -25.54 -29.72
C THR A 467 -17.29 -24.19 -29.88
N THR A 468 -18.14 -24.03 -30.89
CA THR A 468 -18.87 -22.76 -31.13
C THR A 468 -19.65 -22.30 -29.91
N ASN A 469 -20.27 -23.22 -29.17
CA ASN A 469 -21.17 -22.95 -28.05
C ASN A 469 -20.52 -23.15 -26.68
N SER A 470 -19.21 -23.34 -26.62
CA SER A 470 -18.52 -23.55 -25.35
C SER A 470 -18.59 -22.30 -24.48
N THR A 471 -18.82 -22.52 -23.20
CA THR A 471 -18.65 -21.48 -22.17
C THR A 471 -17.18 -21.05 -22.12
N THR A 472 -16.90 -19.76 -22.24
CA THR A 472 -15.58 -19.19 -22.09
C THR A 472 -15.62 -17.98 -21.14
N LEU A 473 -14.54 -17.75 -20.43
CA LEU A 473 -14.41 -16.62 -19.50
C LEU A 473 -13.28 -15.71 -19.91
N ILE A 474 -13.47 -14.43 -19.69
CA ILE A 474 -12.42 -13.41 -19.66
C ILE A 474 -12.29 -12.99 -18.20
N PHE A 475 -11.14 -13.22 -17.58
CA PHE A 475 -10.82 -12.67 -16.27
C PHE A 475 -9.90 -11.48 -16.46
N ASP A 476 -10.36 -10.30 -16.05
CA ASP A 476 -9.64 -9.04 -16.19
C ASP A 476 -9.86 -8.20 -14.93
N ALA A 477 -8.84 -7.42 -14.57
CA ALA A 477 -8.91 -6.63 -13.35
C ALA A 477 -9.65 -5.30 -13.57
N ASP A 478 -9.05 -4.38 -14.31
CA ASP A 478 -9.30 -2.95 -14.22
C ASP A 478 -9.67 -2.26 -15.53
N ASN A 479 -9.80 -2.98 -16.62
CA ASN A 479 -10.27 -2.36 -17.86
C ASN A 479 -11.78 -2.12 -17.86
N VAL A 480 -12.53 -2.87 -17.04
CA VAL A 480 -13.99 -2.79 -16.99
C VAL A 480 -14.49 -2.91 -15.55
N ASN A 481 -15.10 -1.87 -15.04
CA ASN A 481 -15.91 -1.97 -13.83
C ASN A 481 -17.32 -2.41 -14.18
N THR A 482 -17.62 -3.69 -13.98
CA THR A 482 -18.91 -4.28 -14.36
C THR A 482 -20.09 -3.82 -13.50
N ALA A 483 -19.85 -3.19 -12.36
CA ALA A 483 -20.89 -2.61 -11.52
C ALA A 483 -21.41 -1.28 -12.09
N ASN A 484 -20.58 -0.56 -12.84
CA ASN A 484 -20.92 0.77 -13.36
C ASN A 484 -20.20 1.03 -14.70
N ILE A 485 -20.55 0.29 -15.73
CA ILE A 485 -20.02 0.53 -17.08
C ILE A 485 -20.58 1.85 -17.62
N THR A 486 -19.73 2.85 -17.72
CA THR A 486 -20.11 4.19 -18.18
C THR A 486 -19.32 4.61 -19.40
N THR A 487 -19.86 5.57 -20.14
CA THR A 487 -19.16 6.20 -21.27
C THR A 487 -17.87 6.93 -20.85
N SER A 488 -17.71 7.19 -19.57
CA SER A 488 -16.51 7.85 -19.04
C SER A 488 -15.26 6.95 -18.98
N GLU A 489 -15.46 5.64 -19.04
CA GLU A 489 -14.40 4.62 -19.03
C GLU A 489 -13.94 4.21 -20.43
N GLN A 490 -14.49 4.84 -21.46
CA GLN A 490 -14.35 4.41 -22.85
C GLN A 490 -12.90 4.28 -23.33
N GLY A 491 -11.98 5.10 -22.83
CA GLY A 491 -10.58 5.04 -23.28
C GLY A 491 -9.90 3.71 -22.97
N ALA A 492 -9.92 3.27 -21.72
CA ALA A 492 -9.35 1.99 -21.30
C ALA A 492 -10.16 0.81 -21.86
N LEU A 493 -11.48 0.94 -21.81
CA LEU A 493 -12.39 -0.08 -22.29
C LEU A 493 -12.29 -0.30 -23.79
N LEU A 494 -12.18 0.76 -24.62
CA LEU A 494 -12.01 0.62 -26.06
C LEU A 494 -10.69 -0.06 -26.41
N ALA A 495 -9.58 0.29 -25.76
CA ALA A 495 -8.30 -0.38 -25.93
C ALA A 495 -8.38 -1.87 -25.57
N ALA A 496 -9.11 -2.22 -24.52
CA ALA A 496 -9.35 -3.61 -24.14
C ALA A 496 -10.20 -4.34 -25.20
N LEU A 497 -11.26 -3.71 -25.71
CA LEU A 497 -12.09 -4.30 -26.76
C LEU A 497 -11.34 -4.51 -28.07
N ASP A 498 -10.46 -3.58 -28.46
CA ASP A 498 -9.55 -3.74 -29.61
C ASP A 498 -8.66 -4.98 -29.43
N LYS A 499 -8.10 -5.16 -28.23
CA LYS A 499 -7.26 -6.32 -27.91
C LYS A 499 -8.05 -7.62 -27.92
N PHE A 500 -9.21 -7.67 -27.28
CA PHE A 500 -10.06 -8.86 -27.29
C PHE A 500 -10.52 -9.24 -28.69
N ALA A 501 -10.86 -8.25 -29.53
CA ALA A 501 -11.22 -8.46 -30.93
C ALA A 501 -10.02 -9.01 -31.75
N ALA A 502 -8.82 -8.45 -31.57
CA ALA A 502 -7.60 -8.92 -32.23
C ALA A 502 -7.21 -10.34 -31.82
N ASP A 503 -7.51 -10.71 -30.57
CA ASP A 503 -7.29 -12.07 -30.06
C ASP A 503 -8.46 -13.03 -30.36
N LYS A 504 -9.49 -12.54 -31.04
CA LYS A 504 -10.69 -13.29 -31.43
C LYS A 504 -11.44 -13.91 -30.25
N VAL A 505 -11.53 -13.19 -29.15
CA VAL A 505 -12.40 -13.57 -28.04
C VAL A 505 -13.86 -13.55 -28.48
N ALA A 506 -14.65 -14.55 -28.08
CA ALA A 506 -16.05 -14.63 -28.51
C ALA A 506 -16.92 -13.61 -27.76
N PRO A 507 -17.86 -12.91 -28.45
CA PRO A 507 -18.84 -12.04 -27.78
C PRO A 507 -19.74 -12.79 -26.79
N SER A 508 -19.88 -14.11 -26.95
CA SER A 508 -20.63 -14.99 -26.06
C SER A 508 -19.89 -15.33 -24.75
N ALA A 509 -18.66 -14.88 -24.58
CA ALA A 509 -17.89 -15.09 -23.36
C ALA A 509 -18.56 -14.42 -22.14
N THR A 510 -18.26 -14.92 -20.96
CA THR A 510 -18.57 -14.26 -19.69
C THR A 510 -17.36 -13.43 -19.26
N PHE A 511 -17.58 -12.15 -19.00
CA PHE A 511 -16.58 -11.26 -18.46
C PHE A 511 -16.61 -11.32 -16.93
N VAL A 512 -15.50 -11.67 -16.31
CA VAL A 512 -15.33 -11.78 -14.86
C VAL A 512 -14.36 -10.71 -14.43
N ALA A 513 -14.89 -9.63 -13.84
CA ALA A 513 -14.06 -8.54 -13.31
C ALA A 513 -13.61 -8.84 -11.89
N VAL A 514 -12.40 -8.42 -11.55
CA VAL A 514 -11.96 -8.38 -10.14
C VAL A 514 -12.81 -7.38 -9.38
N HIS A 515 -12.97 -6.16 -9.93
CA HIS A 515 -13.82 -5.12 -9.39
C HIS A 515 -15.20 -5.13 -10.04
N GLY A 516 -16.21 -5.64 -9.37
CA GLY A 516 -17.57 -5.71 -9.87
C GLY A 516 -18.16 -7.12 -9.91
N ASN A 517 -19.13 -7.37 -10.79
CA ASN A 517 -19.74 -8.68 -10.98
C ASN A 517 -19.20 -9.37 -12.24
N TRP A 518 -19.50 -10.64 -12.42
CA TRP A 518 -19.40 -11.26 -13.73
C TRP A 518 -20.67 -10.98 -14.54
N ILE A 519 -20.50 -10.66 -15.83
CA ILE A 519 -21.58 -10.29 -16.75
C ILE A 519 -21.34 -10.90 -18.15
N PRO A 520 -22.35 -11.02 -19.01
CA PRO A 520 -22.14 -11.35 -20.40
C PRO A 520 -21.21 -10.32 -21.08
N PHE A 521 -20.19 -10.77 -21.78
CA PHE A 521 -19.28 -9.88 -22.48
C PHE A 521 -19.98 -9.04 -23.57
N ALA A 522 -21.03 -9.58 -24.19
CA ALA A 522 -21.88 -8.82 -25.09
C ALA A 522 -22.49 -7.55 -24.46
N GLN A 523 -22.74 -7.55 -23.14
CA GLN A 523 -23.21 -6.35 -22.43
C GLN A 523 -22.13 -5.27 -22.41
N VAL A 524 -20.86 -5.63 -22.19
CA VAL A 524 -19.73 -4.70 -22.23
C VAL A 524 -19.61 -4.07 -23.62
N ILE A 525 -19.70 -4.89 -24.66
CA ILE A 525 -19.65 -4.44 -26.06
C ILE A 525 -20.80 -3.46 -26.35
N ASN A 526 -22.02 -3.81 -25.96
CA ASN A 526 -23.22 -3.01 -26.27
C ASN A 526 -23.20 -1.62 -25.61
N VAL A 527 -22.73 -1.53 -24.36
CA VAL A 527 -22.64 -0.22 -23.64
C VAL A 527 -21.72 0.76 -24.37
N THR A 528 -20.63 0.26 -24.97
CA THR A 528 -19.67 1.10 -25.69
C THR A 528 -20.10 1.45 -27.12
N GLY A 529 -21.02 0.69 -27.69
CA GLY A 529 -21.34 0.77 -29.12
C GLY A 529 -20.21 0.30 -30.03
N TYR A 530 -19.24 -0.43 -29.49
CA TYR A 530 -18.08 -0.93 -30.24
C TYR A 530 -18.53 -1.96 -31.29
N ARG A 531 -18.06 -1.80 -32.54
CA ARG A 531 -18.35 -2.75 -33.61
C ARG A 531 -17.48 -4.00 -33.46
N TYR A 532 -17.92 -4.93 -32.66
CA TYR A 532 -17.18 -6.14 -32.34
C TYR A 532 -17.34 -7.23 -33.43
N PRO A 533 -16.28 -7.99 -33.78
CA PRO A 533 -16.36 -9.07 -34.77
C PRO A 533 -17.19 -10.26 -34.23
N GLY A 534 -17.90 -10.95 -35.15
CA GLY A 534 -18.70 -12.15 -34.84
C GLY A 534 -17.84 -13.41 -34.70
N THR A 535 -16.93 -13.43 -33.71
CA THR A 535 -16.05 -14.56 -33.41
C THR A 535 -16.73 -15.60 -32.53
N ARG A 536 -16.30 -16.85 -32.57
CA ARG A 536 -16.81 -17.97 -31.79
C ARG A 536 -15.75 -18.43 -30.78
N ALA A 537 -16.15 -19.20 -29.75
CA ALA A 537 -15.25 -19.65 -28.71
C ALA A 537 -14.01 -20.41 -29.25
N GLN A 538 -14.20 -21.22 -30.29
CA GLN A 538 -13.13 -21.96 -30.94
C GLN A 538 -12.17 -21.11 -31.80
N ASP A 539 -12.53 -19.86 -32.09
CA ASP A 539 -11.74 -18.96 -32.92
C ASP A 539 -10.63 -18.24 -32.13
N PHE A 540 -10.64 -18.35 -30.79
CA PHE A 540 -9.66 -17.70 -29.95
C PHE A 540 -8.22 -18.02 -30.41
N LYS A 541 -7.43 -16.97 -30.59
CA LYS A 541 -6.12 -17.03 -31.27
C LYS A 541 -5.11 -17.98 -30.63
N TYR A 542 -5.17 -18.12 -29.31
CA TYR A 542 -4.18 -18.86 -28.54
C TYR A 542 -4.68 -20.18 -27.98
N LEU A 543 -5.79 -20.69 -28.50
CA LEU A 543 -6.34 -21.98 -28.08
C LEU A 543 -5.34 -23.11 -28.38
N ARG A 544 -5.07 -23.98 -27.38
CA ARG A 544 -4.13 -25.10 -27.52
C ARG A 544 -4.63 -26.34 -26.73
N PRO A 545 -4.61 -27.56 -27.31
CA PRO A 545 -4.48 -27.79 -28.74
C PRO A 545 -5.70 -27.22 -29.47
N LYS A 546 -5.52 -26.86 -30.74
CA LYS A 546 -6.69 -26.80 -31.62
C LYS A 546 -7.18 -28.22 -31.70
N CYS A 547 -8.29 -28.54 -31.05
CA CYS A 547 -8.91 -29.83 -31.18
C CYS A 547 -9.31 -29.99 -32.63
N LEU A 548 -8.47 -30.64 -33.37
CA LEU A 548 -8.79 -31.16 -34.68
C LEU A 548 -9.82 -32.26 -34.45
N ASP A 549 -10.81 -32.35 -35.37
CA ASP A 549 -11.87 -33.34 -35.37
C ASP A 549 -11.39 -34.72 -34.89
N PRO A 550 -12.25 -35.49 -34.22
CA PRO A 550 -11.84 -36.80 -33.73
C PRO A 550 -11.16 -37.56 -34.86
N ILE A 551 -9.95 -38.01 -34.59
CA ILE A 551 -9.24 -38.92 -35.50
C ILE A 551 -10.18 -40.06 -35.74
N PRO A 552 -10.60 -40.35 -37.02
CA PRO A 552 -11.56 -41.37 -37.34
C PRO A 552 -11.12 -42.74 -36.87
#